data_a97c82b7757c44d85d21921bb749d5fd
#
_entry.id   a97c82b7757c44d85d21921bb749d5fd
#
_cell.length_a   1.000
_cell.length_b   1.000
_cell.length_c   1.000
_cell.angle_alpha   90.00
_cell.angle_beta   90.00
_cell.angle_gamma   90.00
#
_symmetry.space_group_name_H-M   'P 1'
#
loop_
_entity.id
_entity.type
_entity.pdbx_description
1 polymer ?
#
loop_
_entity_poly.entity_id
_entity_poly.type
_entity_poly.pdbx_seq_one_letter_code
_entity_poly.pdbx_strand_id
1 'polypeptide(L)'
;MTKHKSMGMGLFAAFTACLVFAQTAQCEGVVAVEGREASLLPQGKKFKLVWNDEFDGDRLDASKWSYRTNFWGRRACWFATPEDNAVEVKDGFLHLKLVKKPDGQFVSPQLQTGELVWDVPHEDSPKGFWPLPKREKAKFAHRYGYYECRCRLQQMPGWWSAFWMQTPMQGCSLDPRFAGIEHDIMESFEVGEVIPHYFHANGYGADYLGFCVPRRPKGVDTATFNRENSVKLDKTAFHVFGMLWEPDGYTLFIDGKQHGEKVGQGDGEAVSQVEEFVLLTTEAKWYRNNRMTGKGVPELDAAAAAGDDFVVDYVRVYDIVE
;
A
#
# COMPACT_ATOMS: atom_id res chain seq x y z
N MET A 1 52.21 61.45 -46.03
CA MET A 1 52.65 60.79 -44.79
C MET A 1 51.76 61.28 -43.68
N THR A 2 50.72 60.51 -43.31
CA THR A 2 50.10 60.58 -42.00
C THR A 2 49.07 59.47 -41.95
N LYS A 3 49.27 58.52 -41.00
CA LYS A 3 48.41 57.33 -40.76
C LYS A 3 47.23 57.75 -39.95
N HIS A 4 46.04 57.49 -40.44
CA HIS A 4 44.83 57.54 -39.62
C HIS A 4 44.61 56.17 -39.03
N LYS A 5 44.53 56.04 -37.69
CA LYS A 5 44.03 54.89 -36.92
C LYS A 5 42.49 54.99 -36.83
N SER A 6 41.81 54.00 -37.32
CA SER A 6 40.39 53.81 -37.04
C SER A 6 40.24 53.07 -35.75
N MET A 7 39.47 53.61 -34.84
CA MET A 7 39.08 53.01 -33.57
C MET A 7 37.75 52.27 -33.79
N GLY A 8 37.80 50.95 -33.76
CA GLY A 8 36.63 50.12 -33.80
C GLY A 8 35.92 50.10 -32.42
N MET A 9 34.71 50.52 -32.40
CA MET A 9 33.86 50.45 -31.23
C MET A 9 33.16 49.09 -31.22
N GLY A 10 33.64 48.19 -30.33
CA GLY A 10 33.00 46.90 -30.11
C GLY A 10 31.73 47.07 -29.29
N LEU A 11 30.61 46.68 -29.86
CA LEU A 11 29.31 46.59 -29.18
C LEU A 11 29.29 45.27 -28.37
N PHE A 12 29.36 45.35 -27.04
CA PHE A 12 29.08 44.21 -26.16
C PHE A 12 27.55 44.10 -25.99
N ALA A 13 26.97 43.10 -26.64
CA ALA A 13 25.61 42.71 -26.37
C ALA A 13 25.62 41.84 -25.12
N ALA A 14 25.11 42.35 -24.02
CA ALA A 14 24.83 41.57 -22.81
C ALA A 14 23.57 40.75 -23.03
N PHE A 15 23.72 39.44 -23.23
CA PHE A 15 22.61 38.50 -23.15
C PHE A 15 22.28 38.29 -21.69
N THR A 16 21.19 38.90 -21.22
CA THR A 16 20.59 38.60 -19.94
C THR A 16 19.75 37.32 -20.12
N ALA A 17 20.31 36.18 -19.71
CA ALA A 17 19.57 34.93 -19.63
C ALA A 17 18.58 35.05 -18.47
N CYS A 18 17.31 35.29 -18.78
CA CYS A 18 16.25 35.07 -17.82
C CYS A 18 16.10 33.56 -17.53
N LEU A 19 16.71 33.12 -16.45
CA LEU A 19 16.38 31.83 -15.85
C LEU A 19 14.98 31.92 -15.29
N VAL A 20 14.00 31.45 -16.06
CA VAL A 20 12.66 31.17 -15.56
C VAL A 20 12.80 29.94 -14.66
N PHE A 21 12.96 30.17 -13.37
CA PHE A 21 12.71 29.12 -12.37
C PHE A 21 11.22 28.81 -12.44
N ALA A 22 10.88 27.71 -13.08
CA ALA A 22 9.59 27.09 -12.87
C ALA A 22 9.56 26.68 -11.38
N GLN A 23 9.00 27.54 -10.53
CA GLN A 23 8.56 27.13 -9.20
C GLN A 23 7.50 26.06 -9.41
N THR A 24 7.90 24.79 -9.39
CA THR A 24 6.95 23.73 -9.04
C THR A 24 6.47 24.09 -7.66
N ALA A 25 5.19 24.48 -7.54
CA ALA A 25 4.55 24.62 -6.27
C ALA A 25 4.63 23.25 -5.58
N GLN A 26 5.66 23.05 -4.76
CA GLN A 26 5.68 21.98 -3.78
C GLN A 26 4.51 22.31 -2.85
N CYS A 27 3.48 21.46 -2.84
CA CYS A 27 2.52 21.46 -1.76
C CYS A 27 3.33 21.37 -0.48
N GLU A 28 3.31 22.41 0.35
CA GLU A 28 3.86 22.31 1.70
C GLU A 28 3.07 21.21 2.39
N GLY A 29 3.68 20.04 2.54
CA GLY A 29 3.07 18.91 3.23
C GLY A 29 2.81 19.29 4.68
N VAL A 30 1.69 18.84 5.24
CA VAL A 30 1.39 19.04 6.65
C VAL A 30 2.28 18.11 7.46
N VAL A 31 3.14 18.66 8.31
CA VAL A 31 3.92 17.89 9.26
C VAL A 31 2.97 17.40 10.36
N ALA A 32 2.59 16.14 10.31
CA ALA A 32 1.67 15.53 11.26
C ALA A 32 2.35 15.25 12.61
N VAL A 33 3.65 14.93 12.58
CA VAL A 33 4.47 14.61 13.75
C VAL A 33 5.78 15.38 13.63
N GLU A 34 6.15 16.11 14.68
CA GLU A 34 7.38 16.90 14.69
C GLU A 34 8.62 16.04 14.44
N GLY A 35 9.51 16.51 13.59
CA GLY A 35 10.74 15.81 13.23
C GLY A 35 10.57 14.66 12.23
N ARG A 36 9.35 14.46 11.71
CA ARG A 36 9.03 13.43 10.71
C ARG A 36 8.71 14.03 9.35
N GLU A 37 8.76 13.19 8.34
CA GLU A 37 8.37 13.56 6.97
C GLU A 37 6.92 14.06 6.94
N ALA A 38 6.68 15.08 6.13
CA ALA A 38 5.36 15.65 5.97
C ALA A 38 4.41 14.69 5.26
N SER A 39 3.13 14.70 5.66
CA SER A 39 2.07 14.01 4.92
C SER A 39 1.73 14.75 3.63
N LEU A 40 1.38 13.98 2.61
CA LEU A 40 0.97 14.51 1.30
C LEU A 40 -0.57 14.53 1.18
N LEU A 41 -1.20 15.33 2.02
CA LEU A 41 -2.66 15.39 2.14
C LEU A 41 -3.32 15.95 0.88
N PRO A 42 -4.51 15.41 0.47
CA PRO A 42 -5.29 15.96 -0.63
C PRO A 42 -5.65 17.43 -0.43
N GLN A 43 -5.56 18.21 -1.50
CA GLN A 43 -5.88 19.64 -1.45
C GLN A 43 -7.39 19.90 -1.32
N GLY A 44 -7.73 21.07 -0.78
CA GLY A 44 -9.13 21.55 -0.69
C GLY A 44 -9.93 20.97 0.46
N LYS A 45 -9.29 20.18 1.34
CA LYS A 45 -9.89 19.64 2.56
C LYS A 45 -9.00 19.92 3.76
N LYS A 46 -9.60 19.93 4.93
CA LYS A 46 -8.87 19.97 6.20
C LYS A 46 -8.86 18.57 6.81
N PHE A 47 -7.76 18.24 7.45
CA PHE A 47 -7.54 16.93 8.02
C PHE A 47 -7.10 17.03 9.47
N LYS A 48 -7.51 16.04 10.27
CA LYS A 48 -7.07 15.87 11.65
C LYS A 48 -6.52 14.45 11.81
N LEU A 49 -5.26 14.33 12.23
CA LEU A 49 -4.65 13.03 12.53
C LEU A 49 -5.43 12.35 13.66
N VAL A 50 -5.87 11.11 13.43
CA VAL A 50 -6.61 10.30 14.40
C VAL A 50 -5.87 9.05 14.82
N TRP A 51 -4.96 8.55 13.98
CA TRP A 51 -4.10 7.42 14.31
C TRP A 51 -2.82 7.48 13.47
N ASN A 52 -1.73 7.02 14.04
CA ASN A 52 -0.46 6.86 13.33
C ASN A 52 0.43 5.82 13.97
N ASP A 53 1.40 5.35 13.20
CA ASP A 53 2.63 4.75 13.68
C ASP A 53 3.81 5.28 12.87
N GLU A 54 4.77 5.86 13.56
CA GLU A 54 6.00 6.43 13.00
C GLU A 54 7.19 5.48 13.21
N PHE A 55 6.95 4.33 13.79
CA PHE A 55 7.96 3.29 14.07
C PHE A 55 9.21 3.81 14.82
N ASP A 56 9.00 4.72 15.76
CA ASP A 56 10.06 5.37 16.56
C ASP A 56 10.73 4.45 17.59
N GLY A 57 10.14 3.28 17.83
CA GLY A 57 10.61 2.32 18.83
C GLY A 57 11.77 1.46 18.36
N ASP A 58 12.08 0.47 19.18
CA ASP A 58 13.04 -0.60 18.90
C ASP A 58 12.37 -1.96 18.62
N ARG A 59 11.05 -1.97 18.59
CA ARG A 59 10.21 -3.15 18.35
C ARG A 59 8.82 -2.75 17.90
N LEU A 60 8.13 -3.69 17.25
CA LEU A 60 6.73 -3.51 16.84
C LEU A 60 5.85 -3.21 18.06
N ASP A 61 5.05 -2.15 17.96
CA ASP A 61 4.09 -1.79 19.02
C ASP A 61 2.91 -2.77 19.00
N ALA A 62 2.92 -3.69 19.95
CA ALA A 62 1.88 -4.70 20.12
C ALA A 62 0.51 -4.11 20.52
N SER A 63 0.44 -2.84 20.91
CA SER A 63 -0.84 -2.15 21.13
C SER A 63 -1.49 -1.68 19.83
N LYS A 64 -0.69 -1.52 18.76
CA LYS A 64 -1.13 -1.06 17.43
C LYS A 64 -1.25 -2.21 16.43
N TRP A 65 -0.33 -3.18 16.46
CA TRP A 65 -0.18 -4.22 15.45
C TRP A 65 -0.31 -5.63 16.01
N SER A 66 -0.84 -6.52 15.18
CA SER A 66 -0.84 -7.96 15.38
C SER A 66 -0.22 -8.66 14.19
N TYR A 67 0.39 -9.82 14.40
CA TYR A 67 0.71 -10.73 13.32
C TYR A 67 -0.57 -11.42 12.83
N ARG A 68 -0.73 -11.49 11.51
CA ARG A 68 -1.75 -12.29 10.88
C ARG A 68 -1.14 -13.60 10.42
N THR A 69 -1.45 -14.67 11.11
CA THR A 69 -0.81 -15.99 10.91
C THR A 69 -1.69 -16.99 10.17
N ASN A 70 -2.97 -16.66 10.00
CA ASN A 70 -3.92 -17.44 9.21
C ASN A 70 -4.58 -16.54 8.19
N PHE A 71 -4.41 -16.81 6.91
CA PHE A 71 -4.99 -16.02 5.84
C PHE A 71 -5.55 -16.93 4.74
N TRP A 72 -6.80 -16.75 4.36
CA TRP A 72 -7.45 -17.51 3.31
C TRP A 72 -7.54 -19.03 3.59
N GLY A 73 -7.73 -19.44 4.85
CA GLY A 73 -7.69 -20.84 5.24
C GLY A 73 -6.35 -21.51 4.94
N ARG A 74 -5.31 -20.70 4.79
CA ARG A 74 -3.99 -21.14 4.39
C ARG A 74 -3.12 -21.45 5.59
N ARG A 75 -2.10 -22.22 5.30
CA ARG A 75 -1.24 -22.78 6.31
C ARG A 75 -0.45 -21.71 7.01
N ALA A 76 -0.56 -21.65 8.31
CA ALA A 76 0.24 -20.78 9.18
C ALA A 76 1.75 -20.87 8.93
N CYS A 77 2.24 -21.94 8.30
CA CYS A 77 3.67 -22.12 8.03
C CYS A 77 4.25 -21.18 6.94
N TRP A 78 3.40 -20.42 6.24
CA TRP A 78 3.87 -19.48 5.23
C TRP A 78 3.98 -18.05 5.74
N PHE A 79 3.33 -17.76 6.86
CA PHE A 79 3.34 -16.46 7.46
C PHE A 79 4.29 -16.44 8.65
N ALA A 80 5.06 -15.37 8.72
CA ALA A 80 6.00 -15.20 9.81
C ALA A 80 5.25 -14.98 11.12
N THR A 81 5.82 -15.54 12.17
CA THR A 81 5.47 -15.29 13.56
C THR A 81 6.55 -14.44 14.22
N PRO A 82 6.35 -13.94 15.44
CA PRO A 82 7.38 -13.18 16.14
C PRO A 82 8.72 -13.92 16.25
N GLU A 83 8.69 -15.25 16.35
CA GLU A 83 9.87 -16.09 16.50
C GLU A 83 10.73 -16.19 15.22
N ASP A 84 10.16 -15.85 14.07
CA ASP A 84 10.86 -15.92 12.78
C ASP A 84 11.78 -14.71 12.55
N ASN A 85 11.70 -13.66 13.39
CA ASN A 85 12.48 -12.42 13.28
C ASN A 85 12.36 -11.73 11.89
N ALA A 86 11.20 -11.87 11.26
CA ALA A 86 10.90 -11.29 9.96
C ALA A 86 10.43 -9.84 10.04
N VAL A 87 10.19 -9.32 11.24
CA VAL A 87 9.78 -7.95 11.53
C VAL A 87 10.80 -7.29 12.42
N GLU A 88 11.31 -6.16 12.00
CA GLU A 88 12.25 -5.34 12.77
C GLU A 88 11.80 -3.89 12.74
N VAL A 89 11.85 -3.22 13.89
CA VAL A 89 11.71 -1.75 13.98
C VAL A 89 13.06 -1.20 14.36
N LYS A 90 13.61 -0.38 13.48
CA LYS A 90 14.96 0.12 13.62
C LYS A 90 15.16 1.42 12.87
N ASP A 91 15.95 2.33 13.45
CA ASP A 91 16.34 3.60 12.84
C ASP A 91 15.13 4.45 12.40
N GLY A 92 13.97 4.29 13.07
CA GLY A 92 12.73 4.99 12.76
C GLY A 92 11.92 4.36 11.61
N PHE A 93 12.20 3.10 11.26
CA PHE A 93 11.51 2.39 10.19
C PHE A 93 11.04 1.01 10.64
N LEU A 94 9.94 0.57 10.04
CA LEU A 94 9.52 -0.83 10.08
C LEU A 94 10.12 -1.58 8.88
N HIS A 95 10.78 -2.70 9.13
CA HIS A 95 11.33 -3.60 8.12
C HIS A 95 10.57 -4.92 8.12
N LEU A 96 9.96 -5.26 7.01
CA LEU A 96 9.28 -6.53 6.76
C LEU A 96 10.15 -7.36 5.82
N LYS A 97 10.69 -8.48 6.31
CA LYS A 97 11.72 -9.27 5.63
C LYS A 97 11.20 -10.62 5.17
N LEU A 98 11.68 -11.07 4.03
CA LEU A 98 11.54 -12.48 3.63
C LEU A 98 12.57 -13.32 4.37
N VAL A 99 12.13 -14.34 5.11
CA VAL A 99 13.00 -15.20 5.90
C VAL A 99 12.97 -16.63 5.38
N LYS A 100 14.16 -17.23 5.19
CA LYS A 100 14.32 -18.64 4.90
C LYS A 100 14.54 -19.41 6.20
N LYS A 101 13.65 -20.34 6.52
CA LYS A 101 13.73 -21.18 7.70
C LYS A 101 14.79 -22.27 7.55
N PRO A 102 15.29 -22.88 8.65
CA PRO A 102 16.29 -23.95 8.59
C PRO A 102 15.85 -25.16 7.77
N ASP A 103 14.56 -25.43 7.69
CA ASP A 103 13.98 -26.50 6.88
C ASP A 103 13.86 -26.14 5.39
N GLY A 104 14.28 -24.92 5.03
CA GLY A 104 14.26 -24.39 3.66
C GLY A 104 12.93 -23.77 3.24
N GLN A 105 11.93 -23.68 4.12
CA GLN A 105 10.70 -22.94 3.84
C GLN A 105 10.95 -21.44 3.93
N PHE A 106 10.16 -20.66 3.16
CA PHE A 106 10.15 -19.20 3.26
C PHE A 106 8.90 -18.76 4.01
N VAL A 107 9.07 -17.76 4.86
CA VAL A 107 7.99 -17.06 5.54
C VAL A 107 8.15 -15.56 5.33
N SER A 108 7.03 -14.87 5.28
CA SER A 108 6.97 -13.41 5.16
C SER A 108 5.92 -12.85 6.12
N PRO A 109 6.12 -11.65 6.67
CA PRO A 109 5.23 -11.11 7.68
C PRO A 109 3.95 -10.53 7.07
N GLN A 110 2.88 -10.74 7.83
CA GLN A 110 1.57 -10.15 7.61
C GLN A 110 1.20 -9.40 8.89
N LEU A 111 1.20 -8.07 8.86
CA LEU A 111 0.82 -7.24 9.98
C LEU A 111 -0.56 -6.61 9.76
N GLN A 112 -1.32 -6.47 10.84
CA GLN A 112 -2.65 -5.87 10.82
C GLN A 112 -2.91 -5.06 12.08
N THR A 113 -3.72 -4.02 11.98
CA THR A 113 -4.29 -3.33 13.14
C THR A 113 -5.58 -4.01 13.65
N GLY A 114 -6.00 -5.07 12.97
CA GLY A 114 -6.99 -6.04 13.47
C GLY A 114 -6.40 -6.96 14.53
N GLU A 115 -7.23 -7.80 15.12
CA GLU A 115 -6.82 -8.93 15.98
C GLU A 115 -7.49 -10.22 15.49
N LEU A 116 -7.63 -10.36 14.20
CA LEU A 116 -8.47 -11.39 13.63
C LEU A 116 -7.64 -12.60 13.23
N VAL A 117 -7.93 -13.73 13.86
CA VAL A 117 -7.55 -15.07 13.40
C VAL A 117 -8.77 -15.67 12.74
N TRP A 118 -8.97 -15.43 11.44
CA TRP A 118 -10.27 -15.71 10.84
C TRP A 118 -10.23 -16.27 9.42
N ASP A 119 -9.29 -17.09 9.16
CA ASP A 119 -9.24 -17.78 7.87
C ASP A 119 -9.75 -19.22 7.96
N VAL A 120 -10.63 -19.49 8.93
CA VAL A 120 -11.33 -20.77 9.03
C VAL A 120 -12.67 -20.61 8.33
N PRO A 121 -13.00 -21.43 7.32
CA PRO A 121 -14.31 -21.44 6.72
C PRO A 121 -15.37 -21.58 7.80
N HIS A 122 -16.35 -20.70 7.80
CA HIS A 122 -17.44 -20.73 8.76
C HIS A 122 -18.70 -21.24 8.08
N GLU A 123 -19.37 -22.22 8.69
CA GLU A 123 -20.57 -22.86 8.13
C GLU A 123 -21.70 -21.84 7.87
N ASP A 124 -21.77 -20.78 8.67
CA ASP A 124 -22.77 -19.72 8.56
C ASP A 124 -22.39 -18.63 7.55
N SER A 125 -21.24 -18.71 6.90
CA SER A 125 -20.90 -17.77 5.84
C SER A 125 -21.84 -18.00 4.65
N PRO A 126 -22.53 -16.97 4.13
CA PRO A 126 -23.43 -17.12 2.98
C PRO A 126 -22.76 -17.74 1.76
N LYS A 127 -21.44 -17.66 1.68
CA LYS A 127 -20.62 -18.19 0.59
C LYS A 127 -19.77 -19.40 0.95
N GLY A 128 -19.72 -19.79 2.22
CA GLY A 128 -18.82 -20.84 2.70
C GLY A 128 -17.34 -20.52 2.52
N PHE A 129 -17.00 -19.28 2.13
CA PHE A 129 -15.67 -18.89 1.70
C PHE A 129 -14.98 -17.96 2.71
N TRP A 130 -15.69 -16.99 3.24
CA TRP A 130 -15.18 -16.14 4.31
C TRP A 130 -15.76 -16.59 5.63
N PRO A 131 -14.92 -16.86 6.60
CA PRO A 131 -15.39 -17.07 7.94
C PRO A 131 -15.99 -15.77 8.45
N LEU A 132 -17.11 -15.87 9.15
CA LEU A 132 -17.48 -14.81 10.07
C LEU A 132 -16.44 -14.84 11.18
N PRO A 133 -15.57 -13.84 11.29
CA PRO A 133 -14.53 -13.88 12.29
C PRO A 133 -15.16 -13.87 13.67
N LYS A 134 -14.55 -14.56 14.61
CA LYS A 134 -14.79 -14.26 16.00
C LYS A 134 -14.46 -12.78 16.17
N ARG A 135 -15.46 -11.97 16.44
CA ARG A 135 -15.34 -10.52 16.54
C ARG A 135 -14.53 -10.18 17.77
N GLU A 136 -13.23 -10.14 17.62
CA GLU A 136 -12.36 -9.50 18.59
C GLU A 136 -12.25 -8.02 18.23
N LYS A 137 -12.11 -7.18 19.24
CA LYS A 137 -12.00 -5.74 19.03
C LYS A 137 -10.68 -5.46 18.33
N ALA A 138 -10.72 -4.89 17.12
CA ALA A 138 -9.53 -4.43 16.44
C ALA A 138 -8.75 -3.44 17.33
N LYS A 139 -7.45 -3.46 17.24
CA LYS A 139 -6.57 -2.46 17.89
C LYS A 139 -6.82 -1.07 17.33
N PHE A 140 -7.02 -1.02 16.02
CA PHE A 140 -7.50 0.16 15.32
C PHE A 140 -8.36 -0.29 14.14
N ALA A 141 -9.54 0.29 13.99
CA ALA A 141 -10.37 0.25 12.81
C ALA A 141 -11.05 1.61 12.67
N HIS A 142 -11.22 2.05 11.43
CA HIS A 142 -11.74 3.38 11.16
C HIS A 142 -12.56 3.37 9.87
N ARG A 143 -13.46 4.34 9.72
CA ARG A 143 -14.31 4.49 8.55
C ARG A 143 -14.19 5.89 8.00
N TYR A 144 -14.00 5.99 6.68
CA TYR A 144 -13.77 7.23 5.95
C TYR A 144 -12.44 7.91 6.34
N GLY A 145 -12.18 9.07 5.75
CA GLY A 145 -10.96 9.82 6.00
C GLY A 145 -9.86 9.59 4.97
N TYR A 146 -8.65 9.95 5.31
CA TYR A 146 -7.47 9.76 4.47
C TYR A 146 -6.49 8.82 5.13
N TYR A 147 -6.09 7.82 4.40
CA TYR A 147 -5.14 6.78 4.82
C TYR A 147 -3.86 6.96 4.01
N GLU A 148 -2.73 7.00 4.68
CA GLU A 148 -1.43 7.26 4.05
C GLU A 148 -0.35 6.34 4.60
N CYS A 149 0.46 5.79 3.70
CA CYS A 149 1.65 5.04 4.02
C CYS A 149 2.84 5.57 3.21
N ARG A 150 3.94 5.90 3.87
CA ARG A 150 5.21 6.19 3.22
C ARG A 150 6.12 4.98 3.34
N CYS A 151 6.53 4.43 2.20
CA CYS A 151 7.30 3.20 2.18
C CYS A 151 8.27 3.12 1.01
N ARG A 152 9.26 2.25 1.14
CA ARG A 152 10.16 1.80 0.08
C ARG A 152 9.89 0.33 -0.21
N LEU A 153 9.57 0.03 -1.45
CA LEU A 153 9.20 -1.31 -1.89
C LEU A 153 10.39 -2.27 -1.82
N GLN A 154 10.10 -3.57 -1.83
CA GLN A 154 11.10 -4.63 -1.97
C GLN A 154 11.95 -4.41 -3.23
N GLN A 155 13.22 -4.80 -3.17
CA GLN A 155 14.19 -4.55 -4.23
C GLN A 155 14.55 -5.79 -5.05
N MET A 156 14.12 -6.95 -4.59
CA MET A 156 14.39 -8.25 -5.22
C MET A 156 13.09 -8.90 -5.70
N PRO A 157 13.12 -9.63 -6.80
CA PRO A 157 11.96 -10.35 -7.31
C PRO A 157 11.59 -11.57 -6.46
N GLY A 158 10.43 -12.16 -6.74
CA GLY A 158 9.96 -13.41 -6.14
C GLY A 158 8.98 -13.25 -4.99
N TRP A 159 8.85 -12.07 -4.45
CA TRP A 159 7.87 -11.72 -3.42
C TRP A 159 7.29 -10.34 -3.67
N TRP A 160 6.27 -9.93 -2.92
CA TRP A 160 5.64 -8.62 -3.08
C TRP A 160 5.22 -8.04 -1.75
N SER A 161 5.01 -6.74 -1.76
CA SER A 161 4.54 -5.94 -0.63
C SER A 161 3.20 -5.29 -0.93
N ALA A 162 2.41 -5.08 0.12
CA ALA A 162 1.12 -4.40 0.03
C ALA A 162 0.83 -3.54 1.26
N PHE A 163 0.16 -2.41 0.99
CA PHE A 163 -0.55 -1.59 1.96
C PHE A 163 -2.02 -1.56 1.57
N TRP A 164 -2.86 -2.10 2.43
CA TRP A 164 -4.25 -2.35 2.12
C TRP A 164 -5.14 -2.36 3.36
N MET A 165 -6.43 -2.47 3.16
CA MET A 165 -7.40 -2.47 4.24
C MET A 165 -8.41 -3.58 4.05
N GLN A 166 -8.97 -4.04 5.16
CA GLN A 166 -10.00 -5.06 5.16
C GLN A 166 -10.93 -4.88 6.35
N THR A 167 -12.13 -5.42 6.22
CA THR A 167 -13.13 -5.45 7.28
C THR A 167 -13.27 -6.85 7.87
N PRO A 168 -13.53 -6.97 9.17
CA PRO A 168 -13.87 -8.26 9.75
C PRO A 168 -15.24 -8.79 9.29
N MET A 169 -16.01 -7.99 8.57
CA MET A 169 -17.36 -8.32 8.12
C MET A 169 -17.42 -8.85 6.69
N GLN A 170 -16.31 -8.84 5.96
CA GLN A 170 -16.28 -9.23 4.56
C GLN A 170 -16.87 -10.63 4.35
N GLY A 171 -17.80 -10.76 3.41
CA GLY A 171 -18.50 -12.01 3.12
C GLY A 171 -19.68 -12.34 4.05
N CYS A 172 -19.95 -11.54 5.09
CA CYS A 172 -21.13 -11.75 5.96
C CYS A 172 -22.44 -11.33 5.28
N SER A 173 -22.38 -10.54 4.22
CA SER A 173 -23.50 -10.08 3.43
C SER A 173 -23.10 -9.95 1.96
N LEU A 174 -24.06 -9.97 1.06
CA LEU A 174 -23.87 -9.64 -0.36
C LEU A 174 -23.98 -8.13 -0.64
N ASP A 175 -24.26 -7.33 0.38
CA ASP A 175 -24.25 -5.88 0.28
C ASP A 175 -22.88 -5.37 0.79
N PRO A 176 -22.02 -4.89 -0.11
CA PRO A 176 -20.68 -4.41 0.26
C PRO A 176 -20.70 -3.25 1.25
N ARG A 177 -21.81 -2.49 1.30
CA ARG A 177 -21.94 -1.38 2.27
C ARG A 177 -21.89 -1.90 3.71
N PHE A 178 -22.43 -3.09 3.96
CA PHE A 178 -22.49 -3.72 5.29
C PHE A 178 -21.43 -4.79 5.51
N ALA A 179 -20.99 -5.46 4.45
CA ALA A 179 -19.93 -6.45 4.51
C ALA A 179 -18.53 -5.85 4.44
N GLY A 180 -18.44 -4.60 3.96
CA GLY A 180 -17.17 -3.95 3.69
C GLY A 180 -16.51 -4.43 2.40
N ILE A 181 -15.36 -3.85 2.11
CA ILE A 181 -14.60 -4.03 0.87
C ILE A 181 -13.13 -4.17 1.25
N GLU A 182 -12.39 -5.06 0.58
CA GLU A 182 -10.94 -5.07 0.62
C GLU A 182 -10.44 -3.95 -0.29
N HIS A 183 -9.58 -3.09 0.25
CA HIS A 183 -9.01 -1.94 -0.46
C HIS A 183 -7.51 -2.12 -0.63
N ASP A 184 -7.05 -2.45 -1.83
CA ASP A 184 -5.63 -2.57 -2.14
C ASP A 184 -5.10 -1.19 -2.55
N ILE A 185 -4.66 -0.41 -1.55
CA ILE A 185 -4.15 0.95 -1.75
C ILE A 185 -2.80 0.91 -2.48
N MET A 186 -1.98 -0.09 -2.21
CA MET A 186 -0.72 -0.34 -2.90
C MET A 186 -0.42 -1.83 -2.92
N GLU A 187 -0.18 -2.37 -4.10
CA GLU A 187 0.38 -3.70 -4.29
C GLU A 187 1.54 -3.65 -5.29
N SER A 188 2.69 -4.22 -4.90
CA SER A 188 3.90 -4.26 -5.73
C SER A 188 4.28 -5.71 -6.00
N PHE A 189 3.80 -6.25 -7.12
CA PHE A 189 4.13 -7.62 -7.54
C PHE A 189 5.48 -7.74 -8.24
N GLU A 190 5.96 -6.65 -8.82
CA GLU A 190 7.24 -6.57 -9.50
C GLU A 190 8.10 -5.46 -8.89
N VAL A 191 9.40 -5.62 -8.99
CA VAL A 191 10.36 -4.67 -8.42
C VAL A 191 10.22 -3.29 -9.08
N GLY A 192 9.93 -2.27 -8.26
CA GLY A 192 9.76 -0.89 -8.73
C GLY A 192 8.47 -0.67 -9.54
N GLU A 193 7.50 -1.55 -9.42
CA GLU A 193 6.20 -1.39 -10.06
C GLU A 193 5.06 -1.55 -9.05
N VAL A 194 4.05 -0.72 -9.16
CA VAL A 194 2.78 -0.85 -8.43
C VAL A 194 1.67 -1.09 -9.44
N ILE A 195 0.89 -2.14 -9.24
CA ILE A 195 -0.25 -2.46 -10.08
C ILE A 195 -1.40 -1.48 -9.83
N PRO A 196 -2.43 -1.40 -10.71
CA PRO A 196 -3.65 -0.65 -10.44
C PRO A 196 -4.22 -0.96 -9.07
N HIS A 197 -4.82 0.02 -8.43
CA HIS A 197 -5.46 -0.15 -7.13
C HIS A 197 -6.73 -0.98 -7.28
N TYR A 198 -6.89 -2.02 -6.46
CA TYR A 198 -8.02 -2.92 -6.52
C TYR A 198 -8.95 -2.80 -5.32
N PHE A 199 -10.21 -3.11 -5.58
CA PHE A 199 -11.28 -3.17 -4.58
C PHE A 199 -12.03 -4.48 -4.76
N HIS A 200 -12.16 -5.25 -3.67
CA HIS A 200 -12.75 -6.58 -3.71
C HIS A 200 -13.90 -6.69 -2.72
N ALA A 201 -15.09 -6.96 -3.22
CA ALA A 201 -16.30 -7.11 -2.42
C ALA A 201 -16.92 -8.49 -2.61
N ASN A 202 -17.77 -8.88 -1.67
CA ASN A 202 -18.54 -10.13 -1.66
C ASN A 202 -17.70 -11.41 -1.62
N GLY A 203 -16.47 -11.33 -1.13
CA GLY A 203 -15.52 -12.44 -1.19
C GLY A 203 -15.25 -12.85 -2.65
N TYR A 204 -14.39 -13.83 -2.86
CA TYR A 204 -14.00 -14.24 -4.22
C TYR A 204 -14.89 -15.37 -4.80
N GLY A 205 -16.15 -15.43 -4.38
CA GLY A 205 -17.13 -16.43 -4.84
C GLY A 205 -17.90 -16.03 -6.11
N ALA A 206 -19.04 -16.65 -6.34
CA ALA A 206 -19.85 -16.45 -7.53
C ALA A 206 -20.41 -15.02 -7.67
N ASP A 207 -20.59 -14.30 -6.56
CA ASP A 207 -21.07 -12.92 -6.54
C ASP A 207 -19.94 -11.91 -6.29
N TYR A 208 -18.70 -12.32 -6.57
CA TYR A 208 -17.55 -11.45 -6.48
C TYR A 208 -17.78 -10.16 -7.28
N LEU A 209 -17.52 -9.05 -6.61
CA LEU A 209 -17.55 -7.73 -7.19
C LEU A 209 -16.15 -7.13 -7.07
N GLY A 210 -15.51 -6.89 -8.22
CA GLY A 210 -14.17 -6.29 -8.25
C GLY A 210 -14.13 -5.11 -9.20
N PHE A 211 -13.55 -4.01 -8.73
CA PHE A 211 -13.27 -2.83 -9.55
C PHE A 211 -11.89 -2.29 -9.22
N CYS A 212 -11.39 -1.38 -10.03
CA CYS A 212 -10.02 -0.87 -9.88
C CYS A 212 -9.87 0.57 -10.38
N VAL A 213 -8.75 1.17 -10.01
CA VAL A 213 -8.32 2.49 -10.46
C VAL A 213 -6.94 2.36 -11.13
N PRO A 214 -6.79 2.78 -12.39
CA PRO A 214 -7.86 3.25 -13.30
C PRO A 214 -8.88 2.14 -13.63
N ARG A 215 -10.07 2.50 -14.09
CA ARG A 215 -11.12 1.51 -14.41
C ARG A 215 -10.69 0.61 -15.56
N ARG A 216 -10.80 -0.70 -15.33
CA ARG A 216 -10.48 -1.71 -16.35
C ARG A 216 -11.62 -1.82 -17.37
N PRO A 217 -11.33 -1.64 -18.68
CA PRO A 217 -12.33 -1.81 -19.70
C PRO A 217 -12.91 -3.24 -19.73
N LYS A 218 -14.22 -3.35 -20.00
CA LYS A 218 -14.88 -4.65 -20.12
C LYS A 218 -14.21 -5.52 -21.17
N GLY A 219 -13.90 -6.75 -20.82
CA GLY A 219 -13.30 -7.74 -21.73
C GLY A 219 -11.77 -7.74 -21.76
N VAL A 220 -11.12 -6.80 -21.12
CA VAL A 220 -9.66 -6.83 -20.92
C VAL A 220 -9.34 -7.74 -19.74
N ASP A 221 -8.48 -8.73 -19.92
CA ASP A 221 -8.04 -9.60 -18.82
C ASP A 221 -7.14 -8.83 -17.83
N THR A 222 -7.15 -9.28 -16.57
CA THR A 222 -6.45 -8.60 -15.48
C THR A 222 -4.94 -8.55 -15.69
N ALA A 223 -4.32 -9.60 -16.22
CA ALA A 223 -2.86 -9.65 -16.38
C ALA A 223 -2.39 -8.66 -17.44
N THR A 224 -3.10 -8.58 -18.58
CA THR A 224 -2.83 -7.58 -19.61
C THR A 224 -3.05 -6.17 -19.07
N PHE A 225 -4.17 -5.94 -18.39
CA PHE A 225 -4.49 -4.64 -17.83
C PHE A 225 -3.42 -4.18 -16.83
N ASN A 226 -3.01 -5.04 -15.89
CA ASN A 226 -1.96 -4.71 -14.92
C ASN A 226 -0.64 -4.37 -15.62
N ARG A 227 -0.21 -5.19 -16.57
CA ARG A 227 1.04 -4.93 -17.31
C ARG A 227 1.06 -3.57 -18.01
N GLU A 228 -0.09 -3.13 -18.54
CA GLU A 228 -0.22 -1.89 -19.30
C GLU A 228 -0.46 -0.65 -18.41
N ASN A 229 -0.98 -0.84 -17.18
CA ASN A 229 -1.39 0.24 -16.29
C ASN A 229 -0.61 0.26 -14.96
N SER A 230 0.40 -0.57 -14.77
CA SER A 230 1.30 -0.49 -13.63
C SER A 230 2.09 0.81 -13.65
N VAL A 231 2.22 1.43 -12.48
CA VAL A 231 3.04 2.63 -12.28
C VAL A 231 4.46 2.22 -11.96
N LYS A 232 5.42 2.71 -12.75
CA LYS A 232 6.85 2.49 -12.51
C LYS A 232 7.38 3.56 -11.59
N LEU A 233 8.08 3.13 -10.55
CA LEU A 233 8.62 3.97 -9.50
C LEU A 233 10.12 3.74 -9.34
N ASP A 234 10.80 4.71 -8.75
CA ASP A 234 12.19 4.50 -8.31
C ASP A 234 12.19 3.54 -7.12
N LYS A 235 12.61 2.31 -7.35
CA LYS A 235 12.63 1.26 -6.32
C LYS A 235 13.51 1.59 -5.11
N THR A 236 14.44 2.54 -5.24
CA THR A 236 15.37 2.93 -4.17
C THR A 236 14.84 4.06 -3.30
N ALA A 237 13.81 4.75 -3.76
CA ALA A 237 13.19 5.87 -3.07
C ALA A 237 12.01 5.43 -2.18
N PHE A 238 11.69 6.26 -1.20
CA PHE A 238 10.42 6.19 -0.50
C PHE A 238 9.34 6.87 -1.33
N HIS A 239 8.19 6.23 -1.40
CA HIS A 239 6.99 6.73 -2.04
C HIS A 239 5.83 6.81 -1.04
N VAL A 240 4.89 7.71 -1.29
CA VAL A 240 3.71 7.90 -0.46
C VAL A 240 2.49 7.40 -1.21
N PHE A 241 1.79 6.43 -0.63
CA PHE A 241 0.54 5.90 -1.15
C PHE A 241 -0.60 6.31 -0.25
N GLY A 242 -1.67 6.83 -0.85
CA GLY A 242 -2.80 7.32 -0.10
C GLY A 242 -4.15 7.02 -0.71
N MET A 243 -5.16 6.90 0.14
CA MET A 243 -6.56 6.75 -0.23
C MET A 243 -7.42 7.72 0.56
N LEU A 244 -8.15 8.56 -0.15
CA LEU A 244 -9.24 9.34 0.41
C LEU A 244 -10.54 8.53 0.27
N TRP A 245 -11.07 8.11 1.39
CA TRP A 245 -12.32 7.37 1.48
C TRP A 245 -13.42 8.28 2.01
N GLU A 246 -14.39 8.55 1.17
CA GLU A 246 -15.56 9.38 1.46
C GLU A 246 -16.84 8.56 1.37
N PRO A 247 -17.98 9.04 1.91
CA PRO A 247 -19.27 8.33 1.80
C PRO A 247 -19.71 8.03 0.37
N ASP A 248 -19.17 8.77 -0.60
CA ASP A 248 -19.52 8.70 -2.02
C ASP A 248 -18.38 8.16 -2.90
N GLY A 249 -17.31 7.58 -2.34
CA GLY A 249 -16.27 6.94 -3.16
C GLY A 249 -14.87 7.01 -2.60
N TYR A 250 -13.95 6.54 -3.44
CA TYR A 250 -12.52 6.46 -3.15
C TYR A 250 -11.72 7.24 -4.18
N THR A 251 -10.72 7.98 -3.71
CA THR A 251 -9.73 8.65 -4.56
C THR A 251 -8.34 8.23 -4.13
N LEU A 252 -7.52 7.74 -5.07
CA LEU A 252 -6.19 7.21 -4.80
C LEU A 252 -5.11 8.23 -5.13
N PHE A 253 -4.00 8.16 -4.39
CA PHE A 253 -2.88 9.09 -4.54
C PHE A 253 -1.56 8.33 -4.52
N ILE A 254 -0.62 8.75 -5.37
CA ILE A 254 0.77 8.34 -5.36
C ILE A 254 1.62 9.61 -5.31
N ASP A 255 2.48 9.72 -4.32
CA ASP A 255 3.34 10.89 -4.08
C ASP A 255 2.55 12.23 -4.08
N GLY A 256 1.40 12.22 -3.40
CA GLY A 256 0.51 13.37 -3.26
C GLY A 256 -0.27 13.75 -4.52
N LYS A 257 -0.11 13.01 -5.62
CA LYS A 257 -0.84 13.25 -6.87
C LYS A 257 -1.98 12.24 -6.99
N GLN A 258 -3.17 12.73 -7.33
CA GLN A 258 -4.29 11.85 -7.63
C GLN A 258 -3.94 10.90 -8.77
N HIS A 259 -4.21 9.62 -8.56
CA HIS A 259 -4.00 8.55 -9.52
C HIS A 259 -5.35 7.99 -9.97
N GLY A 260 -5.68 8.23 -11.23
CA GLY A 260 -6.96 7.82 -11.81
C GLY A 260 -8.17 8.66 -11.35
N GLU A 261 -9.34 8.14 -11.61
CA GLU A 261 -10.63 8.75 -11.28
C GLU A 261 -11.13 8.31 -9.89
N LYS A 262 -12.07 9.06 -9.33
CA LYS A 262 -12.85 8.63 -8.16
C LYS A 262 -13.74 7.45 -8.53
N VAL A 263 -13.74 6.40 -7.72
CA VAL A 263 -14.54 5.17 -7.90
C VAL A 263 -15.46 4.93 -6.71
N GLY A 264 -16.38 3.98 -6.84
CA GLY A 264 -17.35 3.59 -5.80
C GLY A 264 -18.79 3.90 -6.17
N GLN A 265 -19.04 4.67 -7.24
CA GLN A 265 -20.38 5.09 -7.71
C GLN A 265 -20.72 4.53 -9.10
N GLY A 266 -19.79 3.83 -9.75
CA GLY A 266 -20.00 3.23 -11.05
C GLY A 266 -20.86 1.96 -11.01
N ASP A 267 -21.31 1.53 -12.18
CA ASP A 267 -22.00 0.22 -12.31
C ASP A 267 -21.05 -0.91 -11.91
N GLY A 268 -21.46 -1.72 -10.97
CA GLY A 268 -20.63 -2.79 -10.39
C GLY A 268 -19.59 -2.29 -9.37
N GLU A 269 -19.67 -1.05 -8.88
CA GLU A 269 -18.85 -0.50 -7.81
C GLU A 269 -19.69 -0.29 -6.54
N ALA A 270 -19.03 -0.16 -5.39
CA ALA A 270 -19.68 0.13 -4.12
C ALA A 270 -18.73 0.83 -3.14
N VAL A 271 -19.28 1.49 -2.14
CA VAL A 271 -18.54 2.11 -1.04
C VAL A 271 -18.84 1.40 0.26
N SER A 272 -17.80 0.94 0.96
CA SER A 272 -17.91 0.40 2.31
C SER A 272 -18.44 1.46 3.28
N GLN A 273 -19.32 1.04 4.20
CA GLN A 273 -19.87 1.89 5.25
C GLN A 273 -19.58 1.35 6.66
N VAL A 274 -18.65 0.41 6.75
CA VAL A 274 -18.21 -0.18 8.01
C VAL A 274 -16.76 0.18 8.29
N GLU A 275 -16.37 0.10 9.55
CA GLU A 275 -14.98 0.31 9.93
C GLU A 275 -14.08 -0.79 9.38
N GLU A 276 -12.90 -0.41 8.94
CA GLU A 276 -11.90 -1.31 8.39
C GLU A 276 -10.55 -1.10 9.08
N PHE A 277 -9.76 -2.15 9.11
CA PHE A 277 -8.44 -2.16 9.70
C PHE A 277 -7.35 -2.15 8.61
N VAL A 278 -6.19 -1.63 8.97
CA VAL A 278 -5.03 -1.48 8.08
C VAL A 278 -4.17 -2.73 8.12
N LEU A 279 -3.61 -3.07 6.96
CA LEU A 279 -2.65 -4.16 6.78
C LEU A 279 -1.38 -3.68 6.08
N LEU A 280 -0.25 -4.17 6.57
CA LEU A 280 1.05 -4.10 5.90
C LEU A 280 1.52 -5.54 5.71
N THR A 281 1.64 -5.97 4.48
CA THR A 281 1.89 -7.37 4.21
C THR A 281 2.98 -7.58 3.18
N THR A 282 3.66 -8.71 3.32
CA THR A 282 4.57 -9.22 2.29
C THR A 282 4.25 -10.66 2.00
N GLU A 283 4.39 -11.07 0.76
CA GLU A 283 4.07 -12.42 0.33
C GLU A 283 5.08 -12.97 -0.68
N ALA A 284 5.46 -14.24 -0.52
CA ALA A 284 6.21 -14.93 -1.57
C ALA A 284 5.27 -15.36 -2.70
N LYS A 285 5.61 -15.06 -3.95
CA LYS A 285 4.73 -15.27 -5.12
C LYS A 285 4.21 -16.70 -5.28
N TRP A 286 4.96 -17.69 -4.84
CA TRP A 286 4.71 -19.09 -5.15
C TRP A 286 3.74 -19.80 -4.20
N TYR A 287 3.45 -19.27 -3.05
CA TYR A 287 2.59 -19.97 -2.11
C TYR A 287 1.09 -19.92 -2.44
N ARG A 288 0.62 -18.91 -3.15
CA ARG A 288 -0.80 -18.83 -3.57
C ARG A 288 -1.27 -20.07 -4.35
N ASN A 289 -0.36 -20.77 -4.99
CA ASN A 289 -0.71 -21.92 -5.83
C ASN A 289 -0.75 -23.26 -5.07
N ASN A 290 -0.74 -23.27 -3.74
CA ASN A 290 -0.78 -24.47 -2.88
C ASN A 290 0.32 -25.53 -3.16
N ARG A 291 1.27 -25.23 -4.03
CA ARG A 291 2.20 -26.22 -4.56
C ARG A 291 3.61 -26.11 -4.02
N MET A 292 3.97 -24.98 -3.39
CA MET A 292 5.36 -24.75 -3.08
C MET A 292 5.55 -24.06 -1.73
N THR A 293 6.50 -24.59 -1.00
CA THR A 293 7.02 -23.99 0.24
C THR A 293 8.05 -22.89 -0.05
N GLY A 294 8.21 -22.49 -1.30
CA GLY A 294 9.30 -21.62 -1.77
C GLY A 294 10.65 -22.34 -1.88
N LYS A 295 10.75 -23.60 -1.45
CA LYS A 295 12.01 -24.37 -1.51
C LYS A 295 12.49 -24.52 -2.95
N GLY A 296 13.76 -24.17 -3.19
CA GLY A 296 14.38 -24.26 -4.52
C GLY A 296 13.93 -23.22 -5.51
N VAL A 297 13.33 -22.11 -5.06
CA VAL A 297 13.03 -20.93 -5.88
C VAL A 297 14.21 -19.97 -5.80
N PRO A 298 15.02 -19.81 -6.85
CA PRO A 298 16.27 -19.05 -6.80
C PRO A 298 16.06 -17.58 -6.43
N GLU A 299 14.97 -16.97 -6.87
CA GLU A 299 14.64 -15.57 -6.59
C GLU A 299 14.38 -15.35 -5.09
N LEU A 300 13.68 -16.28 -4.43
CA LEU A 300 13.44 -16.21 -2.98
C LEU A 300 14.73 -16.46 -2.19
N ASP A 301 15.57 -17.40 -2.65
CA ASP A 301 16.88 -17.64 -2.06
C ASP A 301 17.76 -16.38 -2.16
N ALA A 302 17.78 -15.72 -3.31
CA ALA A 302 18.53 -14.49 -3.52
C ALA A 302 18.00 -13.33 -2.66
N ALA A 303 16.69 -13.13 -2.60
CA ALA A 303 16.07 -12.08 -1.81
C ALA A 303 16.33 -12.26 -0.30
N ALA A 304 16.15 -13.47 0.22
CA ALA A 304 16.43 -13.77 1.63
C ALA A 304 17.92 -13.64 1.97
N ALA A 305 18.82 -14.09 1.08
CA ALA A 305 20.27 -13.98 1.28
C ALA A 305 20.76 -12.52 1.22
N ALA A 306 20.13 -11.68 0.42
CA ALA A 306 20.39 -10.26 0.36
C ALA A 306 19.83 -9.48 1.56
N GLY A 307 18.96 -10.11 2.37
CA GLY A 307 18.24 -9.41 3.43
C GLY A 307 17.26 -8.38 2.90
N ASP A 308 16.65 -8.66 1.74
CA ASP A 308 15.68 -7.77 1.11
C ASP A 308 14.46 -7.52 1.98
N ASP A 309 13.99 -6.28 1.99
CA ASP A 309 12.93 -5.81 2.87
C ASP A 309 11.94 -4.86 2.18
N PHE A 310 10.71 -4.89 2.65
CA PHE A 310 9.74 -3.82 2.49
C PHE A 310 9.86 -2.90 3.69
N VAL A 311 10.19 -1.64 3.47
CA VAL A 311 10.48 -0.68 4.54
C VAL A 311 9.36 0.34 4.61
N VAL A 312 8.80 0.53 5.81
CA VAL A 312 7.75 1.52 6.06
C VAL A 312 8.27 2.59 7.01
N ASP A 313 8.16 3.85 6.59
CA ASP A 313 8.51 5.02 7.39
C ASP A 313 7.37 5.37 8.36
N TYR A 314 6.16 5.49 7.83
CA TYR A 314 4.99 5.73 8.64
C TYR A 314 3.70 5.18 8.01
N VAL A 315 2.70 4.98 8.87
CA VAL A 315 1.29 4.87 8.49
C VAL A 315 0.49 5.90 9.27
N ARG A 316 -0.35 6.67 8.58
CA ARG A 316 -1.16 7.73 9.18
C ARG A 316 -2.60 7.69 8.69
N VAL A 317 -3.53 7.95 9.59
CA VAL A 317 -4.97 8.00 9.29
C VAL A 317 -5.53 9.32 9.80
N TYR A 318 -6.31 9.97 8.96
CA TYR A 318 -6.87 11.29 9.21
C TYR A 318 -8.38 11.30 9.05
N ASP A 319 -9.07 12.00 9.93
CA ASP A 319 -10.43 12.48 9.70
C ASP A 319 -10.43 13.64 8.73
N ILE A 320 -11.49 13.72 7.91
CA ILE A 320 -11.84 14.94 7.20
C ILE A 320 -12.57 15.84 8.20
N VAL A 321 -12.07 17.07 8.38
CA VAL A 321 -12.71 18.08 9.24
C VAL A 321 -13.25 19.22 8.38
N GLU A 322 -14.37 19.82 8.81
CA GLU A 322 -15.02 20.93 8.14
C GLU A 322 -14.20 22.24 8.18
#